data_a9261ed518b1dfaad4aaf1e31e5dee09
#
_entry.id   a9261ed518b1dfaad4aaf1e31e5dee09
#
_cell.length_a   1.000
_cell.length_b   1.000
_cell.length_c   1.000
_cell.angle_alpha   90.00
_cell.angle_beta   90.00
_cell.angle_gamma   90.00
#
_symmetry.space_group_name_H-M   'P 1'
#
loop_
_entity.id
_entity.type
_entity.pdbx_description
1 polymer ?
#
loop_
_entity_poly.entity_id
_entity_poly.type
_entity_poly.pdbx_seq_one_letter_code
_entity_poly.pdbx_strand_id
1 'polypeptide(L)'
;MNFTESWKSGVAFCALIHNFFPNAFDYNALKVDSPRDRLKNYEVAFVTGEKFAGVPDFLTAQDMSGMVEESRIDPKMIFSYVQEVYRMCNEL
;
A
#
# COMPACT_ATOMS: atom_id res chain seq x y z
N MET A 1 -7.46 16.54 -2.22
CA MET A 1 -6.22 15.78 -2.47
C MET A 1 -6.39 14.94 -3.73
N ASN A 2 -5.48 15.12 -4.66
CA ASN A 2 -5.49 14.32 -5.88
C ASN A 2 -4.62 13.09 -5.67
N PHE A 3 -5.21 11.92 -5.87
CA PHE A 3 -4.43 10.69 -5.83
C PHE A 3 -3.82 10.43 -7.19
N THR A 4 -2.51 10.28 -7.19
CA THR A 4 -1.77 9.98 -8.41
C THR A 4 -1.95 8.50 -8.79
N GLU A 5 -1.54 8.16 -10.01
CA GLU A 5 -1.54 6.78 -10.46
C GLU A 5 -0.68 5.87 -9.56
N SER A 6 0.35 6.43 -8.90
CA SER A 6 1.19 5.66 -7.99
C SER A 6 0.41 5.03 -6.82
N TRP A 7 -0.59 5.76 -6.28
CA TRP A 7 -1.44 5.21 -5.22
C TRP A 7 -2.42 4.18 -5.79
N LYS A 8 -2.98 4.47 -6.95
CA LYS A 8 -3.92 3.56 -7.61
C LYS A 8 -3.26 2.25 -8.05
N SER A 9 -2.01 2.30 -8.47
CA SER A 9 -1.27 1.12 -8.90
C SER A 9 -0.67 0.32 -7.74
N GLY A 10 -0.66 0.88 -6.54
CA GLY A 10 -0.06 0.28 -5.36
C GLY A 10 1.42 0.60 -5.19
N VAL A 11 2.05 1.24 -6.16
CA VAL A 11 3.49 1.55 -6.11
C VAL A 11 3.82 2.50 -4.96
N ALA A 12 2.95 3.49 -4.69
CA ALA A 12 3.20 4.43 -3.61
C ALA A 12 3.15 3.74 -2.23
N PHE A 13 2.24 2.79 -2.03
CA PHE A 13 2.21 1.97 -0.81
C PHE A 13 3.49 1.16 -0.69
N CYS A 14 3.92 0.54 -1.79
CA CYS A 14 5.16 -0.23 -1.80
C CYS A 14 6.37 0.65 -1.52
N ALA A 15 6.42 1.85 -2.07
CA ALA A 15 7.50 2.81 -1.82
C ALA A 15 7.57 3.19 -0.34
N LEU A 16 6.40 3.44 0.26
CA LEU A 16 6.31 3.77 1.68
C LEU A 16 6.88 2.65 2.55
N ILE A 17 6.45 1.42 2.33
CA ILE A 17 6.90 0.27 3.09
C ILE A 17 8.37 -0.04 2.80
N HIS A 18 8.79 0.06 1.55
CA HIS A 18 10.18 -0.17 1.15
C HIS A 18 11.14 0.82 1.82
N ASN A 19 10.69 2.04 2.06
CA ASN A 19 11.49 3.05 2.74
C ASN A 19 11.90 2.60 4.16
N PHE A 20 11.01 1.88 4.85
CA PHE A 20 11.28 1.37 6.19
C PHE A 20 11.92 -0.02 6.17
N PHE A 21 11.61 -0.83 5.18
CA PHE A 21 12.07 -2.23 5.08
C PHE A 21 12.61 -2.53 3.68
N PRO A 22 13.77 -1.93 3.33
CA PRO A 22 14.27 -2.02 1.96
C PRO A 22 14.63 -3.42 1.49
N ASN A 23 14.83 -4.35 2.41
CA ASN A 23 15.18 -5.73 2.06
C ASN A 23 13.98 -6.69 2.03
N ALA A 24 12.78 -6.19 2.30
CA ALA A 24 11.59 -7.04 2.38
C ALA A 24 11.11 -7.52 1.01
N PHE A 25 11.31 -6.73 -0.02
CA PHE A 25 10.94 -7.09 -1.39
C PHE A 25 11.71 -6.21 -2.38
N ASP A 26 11.73 -6.62 -3.66
CA ASP A 26 12.41 -5.87 -4.71
C ASP A 26 11.46 -4.83 -5.31
N TYR A 27 11.62 -3.58 -4.92
CA TYR A 27 10.81 -2.47 -5.41
C TYR A 27 10.90 -2.34 -6.93
N ASN A 28 12.07 -2.59 -7.52
CA ASN A 28 12.28 -2.43 -8.96
C ASN A 28 11.64 -3.52 -9.78
N ALA A 29 11.18 -4.60 -9.16
CA ALA A 29 10.50 -5.69 -9.84
C ALA A 29 8.97 -5.49 -9.91
N LEU A 30 8.45 -4.42 -9.33
CA LEU A 30 7.01 -4.15 -9.33
C LEU A 30 6.50 -3.82 -10.73
N LYS A 31 5.32 -4.35 -11.05
CA LYS A 31 4.66 -4.13 -12.34
C LYS A 31 3.33 -3.43 -12.12
N VAL A 32 2.88 -2.69 -13.12
CA VAL A 32 1.64 -1.90 -13.04
C VAL A 32 0.76 -2.07 -14.27
N ASP A 33 1.02 -3.10 -15.09
CA ASP A 33 0.43 -3.23 -16.42
C ASP A 33 -1.00 -3.75 -16.42
N SER A 34 -1.43 -4.41 -15.34
CA SER A 34 -2.73 -5.04 -15.26
C SER A 34 -3.37 -4.86 -13.90
N PRO A 35 -4.71 -5.07 -13.77
CA PRO A 35 -5.35 -5.08 -12.45
C PRO A 35 -4.75 -6.11 -11.50
N ARG A 36 -4.31 -7.27 -12.03
CA ARG A 36 -3.64 -8.29 -11.23
C ARG A 36 -2.33 -7.77 -10.65
N ASP A 37 -1.55 -7.03 -11.43
CA ASP A 37 -0.30 -6.45 -10.97
C ASP A 37 -0.56 -5.45 -9.85
N ARG A 38 -1.58 -4.62 -10.00
CA ARG A 38 -1.96 -3.63 -8.98
C ARG A 38 -2.40 -4.31 -7.68
N LEU A 39 -3.23 -5.33 -7.78
CA LEU A 39 -3.67 -6.09 -6.60
C LEU A 39 -2.47 -6.72 -5.88
N LYS A 40 -1.53 -7.27 -6.64
CA LYS A 40 -0.32 -7.84 -6.08
C LYS A 40 0.52 -6.79 -5.35
N ASN A 41 0.61 -5.60 -5.90
CA ASN A 41 1.34 -4.50 -5.26
C ASN A 41 0.70 -4.13 -3.91
N TYR A 42 -0.63 -4.06 -3.84
CA TYR A 42 -1.32 -3.81 -2.58
C TYR A 42 -1.03 -4.92 -1.57
N GLU A 43 -1.09 -6.18 -2.01
CA GLU A 43 -0.83 -7.32 -1.13
C GLU A 43 0.60 -7.28 -0.57
N VAL A 44 1.57 -7.01 -1.43
CA VAL A 44 2.98 -6.93 -1.00
C VAL A 44 3.15 -5.87 0.06
N ALA A 45 2.62 -4.67 -0.18
CA ALA A 45 2.77 -3.55 0.76
C ALA A 45 2.07 -3.84 2.09
N PHE A 46 0.81 -4.29 2.04
CA PHE A 46 0.01 -4.48 3.25
C PHE A 46 0.46 -5.67 4.07
N VAL A 47 0.82 -6.78 3.43
CA VAL A 47 1.34 -7.96 4.12
C VAL A 47 2.69 -7.64 4.77
N THR A 48 3.57 -6.94 4.07
CA THR A 48 4.86 -6.54 4.62
C THR A 48 4.69 -5.62 5.82
N GLY A 49 3.80 -4.62 5.72
CA GLY A 49 3.53 -3.71 6.82
C GLY A 49 3.01 -4.43 8.05
N GLU A 50 2.09 -5.38 7.88
CA GLU A 50 1.56 -6.17 8.98
C GLU A 50 2.65 -7.05 9.60
N LYS A 51 3.41 -7.74 8.75
CA LYS A 51 4.39 -8.73 9.21
C LYS A 51 5.58 -8.08 9.93
N PHE A 52 6.10 -6.98 9.41
CA PHE A 52 7.33 -6.38 9.94
C PHE A 52 7.08 -5.23 10.91
N ALA A 53 5.94 -4.54 10.81
CA ALA A 53 5.66 -3.39 11.65
C ALA A 53 4.38 -3.55 12.50
N GLY A 54 3.63 -4.62 12.29
CA GLY A 54 2.38 -4.85 13.02
C GLY A 54 1.26 -3.89 12.64
N VAL A 55 1.33 -3.30 11.44
CA VAL A 55 0.27 -2.38 10.97
C VAL A 55 -1.03 -3.17 10.82
N PRO A 56 -2.14 -2.73 11.45
CA PRO A 56 -3.41 -3.44 11.34
C PRO A 56 -3.93 -3.47 9.90
N ASP A 57 -4.68 -4.52 9.57
CA ASP A 57 -5.22 -4.72 8.22
C ASP A 57 -6.60 -4.07 8.02
N PHE A 58 -6.81 -2.88 8.55
CA PHE A 58 -8.07 -2.15 8.35
C PHE A 58 -8.26 -1.65 6.90
N LEU A 59 -7.19 -1.66 6.12
CA LEU A 59 -7.23 -1.40 4.67
C LEU A 59 -6.60 -2.61 3.98
N THR A 60 -7.39 -3.36 3.22
CA THR A 60 -6.91 -4.57 2.54
C THR A 60 -6.69 -4.33 1.06
N ALA A 61 -5.98 -5.27 0.42
CA ALA A 61 -5.76 -5.23 -1.02
C ALA A 61 -7.10 -5.28 -1.79
N GLN A 62 -8.05 -6.06 -1.28
CA GLN A 62 -9.38 -6.14 -1.88
C GLN A 62 -10.15 -4.83 -1.74
N ASP A 63 -10.02 -4.16 -0.61
CA ASP A 63 -10.65 -2.85 -0.39
C ASP A 63 -10.12 -1.83 -1.41
N MET A 64 -8.79 -1.77 -1.60
CA MET A 64 -8.19 -0.86 -2.56
C MET A 64 -8.61 -1.19 -4.00
N SER A 65 -8.59 -2.47 -4.35
CA SER A 65 -8.99 -2.91 -5.68
C SER A 65 -10.43 -2.50 -5.98
N GLY A 66 -11.34 -2.72 -5.03
CA GLY A 66 -12.74 -2.33 -5.16
C GLY A 66 -12.92 -0.82 -5.32
N MET A 67 -12.22 -0.02 -4.50
CA MET A 67 -12.30 1.44 -4.60
C MET A 67 -11.81 1.95 -5.96
N VAL A 68 -10.72 1.38 -6.47
CA VAL A 68 -10.18 1.78 -7.77
C VAL A 68 -11.13 1.40 -8.90
N GLU A 69 -11.66 0.17 -8.90
CA GLU A 69 -12.59 -0.28 -9.92
C GLU A 69 -13.88 0.53 -9.95
N GLU A 70 -14.37 0.95 -8.77
CA GLU A 70 -15.59 1.73 -8.65
C GLU A 70 -15.35 3.23 -8.76
N SER A 71 -14.10 3.65 -8.91
CA SER A 71 -13.69 5.06 -8.90
C SER A 71 -14.14 5.79 -7.63
N ARG A 72 -14.15 5.08 -6.50
CA ARG A 72 -14.61 5.60 -5.20
C ARG A 72 -13.47 5.57 -4.18
N ILE A 73 -12.35 6.14 -4.53
CA ILE A 73 -11.21 6.18 -3.62
C ILE A 73 -11.54 7.07 -2.43
N ASP A 74 -11.39 6.51 -1.23
CA ASP A 74 -11.58 7.24 0.01
C ASP A 74 -10.22 7.75 0.51
N PRO A 75 -9.96 9.07 0.38
CA PRO A 75 -8.69 9.65 0.82
C PRO A 75 -8.42 9.44 2.31
N LYS A 76 -9.46 9.43 3.12
CA LYS A 76 -9.33 9.29 4.58
C LYS A 76 -8.79 7.92 4.96
N MET A 77 -9.23 6.86 4.28
CA MET A 77 -8.73 5.51 4.55
C MET A 77 -7.26 5.39 4.20
N ILE A 78 -6.87 5.91 3.04
CA ILE A 78 -5.47 5.87 2.60
C ILE A 78 -4.60 6.67 3.55
N PHE A 79 -5.04 7.88 3.90
CA PHE A 79 -4.30 8.75 4.80
C PHE A 79 -4.14 8.12 6.18
N SER A 80 -5.19 7.49 6.70
CA SER A 80 -5.14 6.79 7.98
C SER A 80 -4.15 5.63 7.95
N TYR A 81 -4.10 4.89 6.84
CA TYR A 81 -3.14 3.81 6.68
C TYR A 81 -1.71 4.35 6.69
N VAL A 82 -1.45 5.41 5.94
CA VAL A 82 -0.12 6.03 5.88
C VAL A 82 0.32 6.50 7.27
N GLN A 83 -0.56 7.16 8.01
CA GLN A 83 -0.26 7.60 9.37
C GLN A 83 0.05 6.42 10.29
N GLU A 84 -0.71 5.34 10.17
CA GLU A 84 -0.49 4.16 10.99
C GLU A 84 0.85 3.49 10.68
N VAL A 85 1.26 3.46 9.41
CA VAL A 85 2.57 2.95 9.02
C VAL A 85 3.67 3.76 9.69
N TYR A 86 3.60 5.08 9.63
CA TYR A 86 4.59 5.94 10.26
C TYR A 86 4.63 5.74 11.78
N ARG A 87 3.46 5.67 12.40
CA ARG A 87 3.38 5.47 13.85
C ARG A 87 4.02 4.14 14.26
N MET A 88 3.63 3.05 13.61
CA MET A 88 4.14 1.72 13.95
C MET A 88 5.63 1.58 13.65
N CYS A 89 6.10 2.10 12.53
CA CYS A 89 7.51 2.00 12.16
C CYS A 89 8.39 2.84 13.08
N ASN A 90 7.92 3.98 13.54
CA ASN A 90 8.69 4.82 14.45
C ASN A 90 8.79 4.25 15.86
N GLU A 91 7.93 3.30 16.22
CA GLU A 91 7.95 2.63 17.53
C GLU A 91 8.86 1.39 17.54
N LEU A 92 9.40 1.00 16.40
CA LEU A 92 10.26 -0.19 16.30
C LEU A 92 11.65 0.05 16.91
#